data_50d63f9c71611ab43a0642a70c04dd8c
#
_entry.id   50d63f9c71611ab43a0642a70c04dd8c
#
_cell.length_a   1.000
_cell.length_b   1.000
_cell.length_c   1.000
_cell.angle_alpha   90.00
_cell.angle_beta   90.00
_cell.angle_gamma   90.00
#
_symmetry.space_group_name_H-M   'P 1'
#
loop_
_entity.id
_entity.type
_entity.pdbx_description
1 polymer ?
#
loop_
_entity_poly.entity_id
_entity_poly.type
_entity_poly.pdbx_seq_one_letter_code
_entity_poly.pdbx_strand_id
1 'polypeptide(L)'
;MDYRELPEEFLEKMKQFLGEEYPEYLASYEEEPRSGLRVNTGRLTPEQFLEMAQTADWNLKPVPWTKNGFYYQGERPSRHPWYYAGLYYLQEPSAMAPAAWLPIKPGDRVLDLCAAPGGKSTELAAKLTGTGVLFSNDISNSRAKALLKNLEMFGAGNICVTSEAPEKMAGILPEFFDKILVDAPCSGEGMFRRDPSMVKSWNEKGPDYYAPLQRQILDCAVQMLAPGGKLVYSTCTFDRDEDEGTIEYILEKYPQMAVVPQKPEYGFEGSRGI
;
A
#
# COMPACT_ATOMS: atom_id res chain seq x y z
N MET A 1 -19.39 -9.50 6.34
CA MET A 1 -20.20 -8.28 6.61
C MET A 1 -21.40 -8.31 5.68
N ASP A 2 -22.59 -8.00 6.17
CA ASP A 2 -23.77 -7.87 5.30
C ASP A 2 -23.68 -6.51 4.58
N TYR A 3 -23.72 -6.53 3.23
CA TYR A 3 -23.66 -5.28 2.45
C TYR A 3 -24.82 -4.31 2.76
N ARG A 4 -25.92 -4.81 3.32
CA ARG A 4 -27.06 -3.99 3.74
C ARG A 4 -26.77 -3.08 4.95
N GLU A 5 -25.66 -3.30 5.62
CA GLU A 5 -25.16 -2.44 6.71
C GLU A 5 -24.28 -1.29 6.20
N LEU A 6 -23.98 -1.25 4.89
CA LEU A 6 -23.21 -0.18 4.28
C LEU A 6 -24.05 1.10 4.13
N PRO A 7 -23.39 2.29 4.13
CA PRO A 7 -24.09 3.55 3.91
C PRO A 7 -24.82 3.57 2.55
N GLU A 8 -26.06 4.06 2.55
CA GLU A 8 -26.87 4.14 1.33
C GLU A 8 -26.19 4.99 0.25
N GLU A 9 -25.59 6.10 0.63
CA GLU A 9 -24.82 6.98 -0.25
C GLU A 9 -23.65 6.26 -0.92
N PHE A 10 -22.91 5.44 -0.16
CA PHE A 10 -21.84 4.61 -0.72
C PHE A 10 -22.37 3.56 -1.71
N LEU A 11 -23.46 2.87 -1.37
CA LEU A 11 -24.07 1.87 -2.25
C LEU A 11 -24.55 2.50 -3.57
N GLU A 12 -25.15 3.68 -3.52
CA GLU A 12 -25.62 4.39 -4.72
C GLU A 12 -24.44 4.86 -5.58
N LYS A 13 -23.37 5.37 -4.97
CA LYS A 13 -22.11 5.70 -5.66
C LYS A 13 -21.52 4.47 -6.38
N MET A 14 -21.40 3.34 -5.68
CA MET A 14 -20.85 2.11 -6.27
C MET A 14 -21.73 1.56 -7.40
N LYS A 15 -23.05 1.68 -7.28
CA LYS A 15 -23.99 1.28 -8.34
C LYS A 15 -23.81 2.11 -9.61
N GLN A 16 -23.62 3.43 -9.47
CA GLN A 16 -23.35 4.32 -10.60
C GLN A 16 -21.97 4.03 -11.24
N PHE A 17 -20.98 3.77 -10.42
CA PHE A 17 -19.61 3.50 -10.84
C PHE A 17 -19.46 2.17 -11.58
N LEU A 18 -20.04 1.09 -11.06
CA LEU A 18 -19.87 -0.27 -11.55
C LEU A 18 -20.91 -0.66 -12.63
N GLY A 19 -22.05 0.03 -12.69
CA GLY A 19 -23.09 -0.28 -13.67
C GLY A 19 -23.52 -1.75 -13.65
N GLU A 20 -23.26 -2.48 -14.73
CA GLU A 20 -23.64 -3.90 -14.88
C GLU A 20 -22.85 -4.84 -13.94
N GLU A 21 -21.66 -4.45 -13.46
CA GLU A 21 -20.84 -5.24 -12.54
C GLU A 21 -21.29 -5.11 -11.06
N TYR A 22 -22.19 -4.17 -10.75
CA TYR A 22 -22.63 -3.91 -9.37
C TYR A 22 -23.22 -5.14 -8.65
N PRO A 23 -24.02 -6.02 -9.27
CA PRO A 23 -24.51 -7.23 -8.59
C PRO A 23 -23.38 -8.20 -8.18
N GLU A 24 -22.34 -8.34 -9.02
CA GLU A 24 -21.17 -9.17 -8.73
C GLU A 24 -20.36 -8.58 -7.57
N TYR A 25 -20.20 -7.25 -7.55
CA TYR A 25 -19.59 -6.54 -6.44
C TYR A 25 -20.30 -6.81 -5.11
N LEU A 26 -21.64 -6.71 -5.07
CA LEU A 26 -22.42 -7.03 -3.87
C LEU A 26 -22.25 -8.49 -3.43
N ALA A 27 -22.26 -9.43 -4.38
CA ALA A 27 -22.05 -10.86 -4.10
C ALA A 27 -20.67 -11.11 -3.45
N SER A 28 -19.66 -10.32 -3.78
CA SER A 28 -18.34 -10.43 -3.18
C SER A 28 -18.31 -10.22 -1.65
N TYR A 29 -19.30 -9.55 -1.07
CA TYR A 29 -19.42 -9.38 0.38
C TYR A 29 -19.81 -10.67 1.11
N GLU A 30 -20.37 -11.66 0.40
CA GLU A 30 -20.70 -12.99 0.95
C GLU A 30 -19.46 -13.91 0.99
N GLU A 31 -18.39 -13.56 0.24
CA GLU A 31 -17.15 -14.31 0.25
C GLU A 31 -16.25 -13.95 1.43
N GLU A 32 -15.49 -14.93 1.93
CA GLU A 32 -14.46 -14.65 2.93
C GLU A 32 -13.31 -13.81 2.33
N PRO A 33 -12.84 -12.77 3.05
CA PRO A 33 -11.69 -11.98 2.60
C PRO A 33 -10.45 -12.85 2.42
N ARG A 34 -9.79 -12.73 1.29
CA ARG A 34 -8.56 -13.47 1.00
C ARG A 34 -7.43 -13.00 1.89
N SER A 35 -6.67 -13.94 2.44
CA SER A 35 -5.50 -13.68 3.27
C SER A 35 -4.21 -13.88 2.47
N GLY A 36 -3.21 -13.04 2.74
CA GLY A 36 -1.94 -13.10 2.05
C GLY A 36 -0.74 -12.97 2.97
N LEU A 37 0.36 -13.53 2.52
CA LEU A 37 1.70 -13.32 3.08
C LEU A 37 2.67 -12.93 1.95
N ARG A 38 3.69 -12.18 2.30
CA ARG A 38 4.74 -11.75 1.37
C ARG A 38 6.11 -12.15 1.91
N VAL A 39 6.83 -12.96 1.13
CA VAL A 39 8.16 -13.46 1.48
C VAL A 39 9.17 -12.32 1.58
N ASN A 40 10.03 -12.37 2.59
CA ASN A 40 11.14 -11.46 2.78
C ASN A 40 12.30 -11.82 1.86
N THR A 41 12.38 -11.19 0.70
CA THR A 41 13.42 -11.44 -0.30
C THR A 41 14.80 -10.96 0.14
N GLY A 42 14.92 -10.20 1.22
CA GLY A 42 16.19 -9.89 1.87
C GLY A 42 16.80 -11.07 2.67
N ARG A 43 16.03 -12.14 2.92
CA ARG A 43 16.48 -13.32 3.69
C ARG A 43 16.51 -14.61 2.89
N LEU A 44 15.53 -14.84 2.00
CA LEU A 44 15.41 -16.05 1.20
C LEU A 44 14.64 -15.77 -0.09
N THR A 45 14.81 -16.61 -1.10
CA THR A 45 14.03 -16.47 -2.33
C THR A 45 12.60 -17.01 -2.16
N PRO A 46 11.64 -16.60 -3.00
CA PRO A 46 10.29 -17.17 -2.99
C PRO A 46 10.30 -18.69 -3.19
N GLU A 47 11.20 -19.21 -4.03
CA GLU A 47 11.34 -20.65 -4.30
C GLU A 47 11.80 -21.40 -3.04
N GLN A 48 12.82 -20.90 -2.34
CA GLN A 48 13.27 -21.46 -1.06
C GLN A 48 12.15 -21.46 -0.01
N PHE A 49 11.36 -20.38 0.04
CA PHE A 49 10.22 -20.34 0.95
C PHE A 49 9.15 -21.38 0.59
N LEU A 50 8.84 -21.55 -0.71
CA LEU A 50 7.88 -22.55 -1.17
C LEU A 50 8.31 -23.98 -0.84
N GLU A 51 9.60 -24.31 -0.99
CA GLU A 51 10.14 -25.62 -0.57
C GLU A 51 9.94 -25.87 0.94
N MET A 52 10.23 -24.84 1.77
CA MET A 52 9.97 -24.90 3.20
C MET A 52 8.47 -25.07 3.50
N ALA A 53 7.62 -24.30 2.84
CA ALA A 53 6.17 -24.32 3.02
C ALA A 53 5.57 -25.71 2.67
N GLN A 54 6.07 -26.37 1.63
CA GLN A 54 5.68 -27.73 1.28
C GLN A 54 6.00 -28.73 2.38
N THR A 55 7.16 -28.61 3.04
CA THR A 55 7.51 -29.51 4.16
C THR A 55 6.64 -29.29 5.41
N ALA A 56 5.97 -28.15 5.49
CA ALA A 56 5.05 -27.79 6.56
C ALA A 56 3.57 -27.93 6.18
N ASP A 57 3.27 -28.55 5.03
CA ASP A 57 1.94 -28.74 4.46
C ASP A 57 1.15 -27.45 4.24
N TRP A 58 1.83 -26.35 3.95
CA TRP A 58 1.16 -25.09 3.64
C TRP A 58 0.72 -25.04 2.18
N ASN A 59 -0.56 -24.74 1.96
CA ASN A 59 -1.13 -24.56 0.61
C ASN A 59 -1.06 -23.10 0.19
N LEU A 60 0.03 -22.71 -0.45
CA LEU A 60 0.28 -21.37 -0.93
C LEU A 60 -0.03 -21.24 -2.43
N LYS A 61 -0.76 -20.19 -2.81
CA LYS A 61 -1.02 -19.85 -4.21
C LYS A 61 -0.41 -18.49 -4.53
N PRO A 62 0.31 -18.30 -5.65
CA PRO A 62 0.90 -17.02 -6.00
C PRO A 62 -0.14 -15.92 -6.11
N VAL A 63 0.20 -14.72 -5.60
CA VAL A 63 -0.52 -13.47 -5.88
C VAL A 63 0.01 -12.95 -7.22
N PRO A 64 -0.84 -12.83 -8.28
CA PRO A 64 -0.36 -12.59 -9.64
C PRO A 64 0.48 -11.32 -9.82
N TRP A 65 0.16 -10.24 -9.12
CA TRP A 65 0.79 -8.92 -9.28
C TRP A 65 2.04 -8.69 -8.43
N THR A 66 2.56 -9.72 -7.78
CA THR A 66 3.81 -9.65 -7.02
C THR A 66 4.61 -10.93 -7.18
N LYS A 67 5.94 -10.82 -7.18
CA LYS A 67 6.84 -11.96 -7.37
C LYS A 67 7.01 -12.83 -6.12
N ASN A 68 6.69 -12.28 -4.93
CA ASN A 68 6.97 -12.88 -3.62
C ASN A 68 5.74 -12.92 -2.69
N GLY A 69 4.55 -12.62 -3.21
CA GLY A 69 3.30 -12.70 -2.47
C GLY A 69 2.54 -13.98 -2.74
N PHE A 70 1.90 -14.51 -1.68
CA PHE A 70 1.12 -15.74 -1.75
C PHE A 70 -0.18 -15.59 -0.98
N TYR A 71 -1.26 -16.16 -1.52
CA TYR A 71 -2.49 -16.45 -0.78
C TYR A 71 -2.27 -17.66 0.10
N TYR A 72 -2.92 -17.70 1.27
CA TYR A 72 -2.96 -18.86 2.14
C TYR A 72 -4.38 -19.09 2.70
N GLN A 73 -4.69 -20.35 3.07
CA GLN A 73 -5.98 -20.74 3.66
C GLN A 73 -5.75 -21.81 4.73
N GLY A 74 -6.42 -21.65 5.87
CA GLY A 74 -6.39 -22.64 6.97
C GLY A 74 -5.17 -22.57 7.87
N GLU A 75 -4.05 -22.05 7.43
CA GLU A 75 -2.83 -21.86 8.20
C GLU A 75 -2.99 -20.75 9.23
N ARG A 76 -2.15 -20.77 10.24
CA ARG A 76 -2.04 -19.71 11.24
C ARG A 76 -0.64 -19.09 11.20
N PRO A 77 -0.27 -18.40 10.10
CA PRO A 77 1.09 -17.94 9.89
C PRO A 77 1.56 -16.96 10.96
N SER A 78 0.66 -16.17 11.58
CA SER A 78 1.01 -15.25 12.68
C SER A 78 1.54 -15.95 13.95
N ARG A 79 1.33 -17.26 14.08
CA ARG A 79 1.80 -18.07 15.22
C ARG A 79 3.01 -18.94 14.90
N HIS A 80 3.43 -18.96 13.63
CA HIS A 80 4.53 -19.81 13.18
C HIS A 80 5.89 -19.18 13.53
N PRO A 81 6.92 -19.96 13.92
CA PRO A 81 8.26 -19.44 14.21
C PRO A 81 8.86 -18.62 13.07
N TRP A 82 8.58 -18.94 11.83
CA TRP A 82 9.05 -18.19 10.66
C TRP A 82 8.56 -16.75 10.60
N TYR A 83 7.38 -16.47 11.16
CA TYR A 83 6.88 -15.11 11.30
C TYR A 83 7.79 -14.28 12.20
N TYR A 84 8.13 -14.82 13.37
CA TYR A 84 9.02 -14.16 14.33
C TYR A 84 10.47 -14.10 13.84
N ALA A 85 10.87 -15.02 12.96
CA ALA A 85 12.17 -14.98 12.28
C ALA A 85 12.18 -13.94 11.11
N GLY A 86 11.07 -13.25 10.84
CA GLY A 86 10.97 -12.26 9.78
C GLY A 86 11.11 -12.81 8.37
N LEU A 87 10.70 -14.08 8.13
CA LEU A 87 10.79 -14.70 6.81
C LEU A 87 9.69 -14.23 5.86
N TYR A 88 8.59 -13.73 6.39
CA TYR A 88 7.47 -13.15 5.63
C TYR A 88 6.74 -12.08 6.44
N TYR A 89 6.01 -11.24 5.74
CA TYR A 89 5.08 -10.26 6.29
C TYR A 89 3.65 -10.67 5.94
N LEU A 90 2.71 -10.55 6.91
CA LEU A 90 1.29 -10.78 6.66
C LEU A 90 0.69 -9.50 6.08
N GLN A 91 0.17 -9.60 4.88
CA GLN A 91 -0.37 -8.45 4.16
C GLN A 91 -1.56 -8.88 3.31
N GLU A 92 -2.54 -7.99 3.23
CA GLU A 92 -3.65 -8.14 2.30
C GLU A 92 -3.09 -8.16 0.86
N PRO A 93 -3.54 -9.07 0.00
CA PRO A 93 -2.95 -9.24 -1.33
C PRO A 93 -2.95 -7.97 -2.19
N SER A 94 -4.03 -7.18 -2.23
CA SER A 94 -4.06 -5.95 -3.02
C SER A 94 -3.07 -4.90 -2.51
N ALA A 95 -2.90 -4.82 -1.19
CA ALA A 95 -1.96 -3.89 -0.55
C ALA A 95 -0.48 -4.21 -0.85
N MET A 96 -0.18 -5.34 -1.49
CA MET A 96 1.18 -5.66 -1.95
C MET A 96 1.55 -4.91 -3.24
N ALA A 97 0.57 -4.55 -4.08
CA ALA A 97 0.79 -3.99 -5.40
C ALA A 97 1.61 -2.68 -5.41
N PRO A 98 1.32 -1.66 -4.59
CA PRO A 98 2.01 -0.37 -4.68
C PRO A 98 3.54 -0.49 -4.49
N ALA A 99 3.96 -1.24 -3.47
CA ALA A 99 5.38 -1.47 -3.23
C ALA A 99 6.02 -2.42 -4.26
N ALA A 100 5.24 -3.38 -4.80
CA ALA A 100 5.72 -4.27 -5.85
C ALA A 100 6.04 -3.50 -7.15
N TRP A 101 5.21 -2.52 -7.48
CA TRP A 101 5.31 -1.77 -8.74
C TRP A 101 6.28 -0.59 -8.71
N LEU A 102 6.63 -0.07 -7.53
CA LEU A 102 7.66 0.97 -7.46
C LEU A 102 9.04 0.39 -7.87
N PRO A 103 9.65 0.89 -8.98
CA PRO A 103 10.87 0.32 -9.53
C PRO A 103 12.11 0.80 -8.77
N ILE A 104 12.38 0.17 -7.63
CA ILE A 104 13.55 0.46 -6.80
C ILE A 104 14.79 -0.24 -7.34
N LYS A 105 15.91 0.45 -7.26
CA LYS A 105 17.25 -0.05 -7.59
C LYS A 105 18.16 0.03 -6.36
N PRO A 106 19.16 -0.86 -6.25
CA PRO A 106 20.21 -0.71 -5.25
C PRO A 106 20.85 0.68 -5.32
N GLY A 107 20.99 1.34 -4.18
CA GLY A 107 21.54 2.69 -4.07
C GLY A 107 20.50 3.82 -4.09
N ASP A 108 19.23 3.57 -4.43
CA ASP A 108 18.17 4.59 -4.41
C ASP A 108 17.95 5.14 -2.99
N ARG A 109 17.59 6.42 -2.92
CA ARG A 109 17.05 7.08 -1.74
C ARG A 109 15.53 7.00 -1.83
N VAL A 110 14.93 6.21 -0.94
CA VAL A 110 13.51 5.86 -0.99
C VAL A 110 12.78 6.46 0.19
N LEU A 111 11.58 6.99 -0.03
CA LEU A 111 10.66 7.44 1.00
C LEU A 111 9.36 6.63 0.94
N ASP A 112 8.92 6.11 2.09
CA ASP A 112 7.56 5.68 2.37
C ASP A 112 6.95 6.72 3.32
N LEU A 113 6.08 7.61 2.81
CA LEU A 113 5.70 8.82 3.53
C LEU A 113 4.60 8.59 4.58
N CYS A 114 3.76 7.57 4.39
CA CYS A 114 2.66 7.19 5.29
C CYS A 114 2.78 5.70 5.66
N ALA A 115 3.93 5.33 6.23
CA ALA A 115 4.47 3.98 6.19
C ALA A 115 3.83 2.96 7.14
N ALA A 116 3.28 3.40 8.28
CA ALA A 116 2.83 2.46 9.31
C ALA A 116 1.61 1.64 8.87
N PRO A 117 1.58 0.36 9.19
CA PRO A 117 2.46 -0.39 10.11
C PRO A 117 3.74 -0.98 9.51
N GLY A 118 4.09 -0.73 8.23
CA GLY A 118 5.35 -1.15 7.64
C GLY A 118 5.25 -2.23 6.55
N GLY A 119 4.04 -2.62 6.16
CA GLY A 119 3.84 -3.65 5.14
C GLY A 119 4.47 -3.27 3.79
N LYS A 120 4.40 -2.02 3.37
CA LYS A 120 5.03 -1.54 2.15
C LYS A 120 6.51 -1.26 2.36
N SER A 121 6.88 -0.60 3.47
CA SER A 121 8.27 -0.34 3.83
C SER A 121 9.16 -1.59 3.87
N THR A 122 8.66 -2.72 4.37
CA THR A 122 9.42 -3.98 4.41
C THR A 122 9.75 -4.50 3.00
N GLU A 123 8.86 -4.31 2.02
CA GLU A 123 9.15 -4.63 0.62
C GLU A 123 10.18 -3.69 0.00
N LEU A 124 10.03 -2.38 0.25
CA LEU A 124 10.95 -1.37 -0.24
C LEU A 124 12.38 -1.61 0.29
N ALA A 125 12.50 -1.94 1.59
CA ALA A 125 13.77 -2.29 2.21
C ALA A 125 14.42 -3.53 1.59
N ALA A 126 13.64 -4.59 1.34
CA ALA A 126 14.13 -5.80 0.71
C ALA A 126 14.66 -5.55 -0.72
N LYS A 127 14.00 -4.68 -1.49
CA LYS A 127 14.41 -4.31 -2.85
C LYS A 127 15.73 -3.51 -2.90
N LEU A 128 16.05 -2.76 -1.86
CA LEU A 128 17.32 -1.99 -1.77
C LEU A 128 18.54 -2.89 -1.57
N THR A 129 18.37 -4.15 -1.22
CA THR A 129 19.45 -5.15 -1.07
C THR A 129 20.66 -4.66 -0.25
N GLY A 130 20.39 -3.90 0.82
CA GLY A 130 21.42 -3.39 1.73
C GLY A 130 22.21 -2.17 1.25
N THR A 131 21.85 -1.58 0.11
CA THR A 131 22.46 -0.35 -0.42
C THR A 131 21.42 0.74 -0.59
N GLY A 132 21.82 2.02 -0.58
CA GLY A 132 20.89 3.13 -0.54
C GLY A 132 20.28 3.33 0.86
N VAL A 133 19.14 4.03 0.96
CA VAL A 133 18.48 4.30 2.23
C VAL A 133 16.97 4.35 2.06
N LEU A 134 16.25 3.78 3.02
CA LEU A 134 14.81 3.90 3.15
C LEU A 134 14.45 4.82 4.30
N PHE A 135 13.75 5.91 4.00
CA PHE A 135 13.04 6.69 4.99
C PHE A 135 11.60 6.16 5.09
N SER A 136 11.18 5.80 6.29
CA SER A 136 9.81 5.34 6.56
C SER A 136 9.20 6.27 7.60
N ASN A 137 8.25 7.08 7.18
CA ASN A 137 7.62 8.10 8.02
C ASN A 137 6.18 7.74 8.37
N ASP A 138 5.77 8.08 9.58
CA ASP A 138 4.35 8.17 9.95
C ASP A 138 4.17 9.32 10.93
N ILE A 139 3.21 10.20 10.67
CA ILE A 139 2.95 11.37 11.52
C ILE A 139 2.62 10.99 12.98
N SER A 140 2.07 9.80 13.20
CA SER A 140 1.75 9.28 14.53
C SER A 140 2.95 8.58 15.17
N ASN A 141 3.47 9.13 16.25
CA ASN A 141 4.60 8.55 16.98
C ASN A 141 4.34 7.12 17.49
N SER A 142 3.10 6.82 17.90
CA SER A 142 2.74 5.46 18.33
C SER A 142 2.77 4.47 17.17
N ARG A 143 2.32 4.88 15.97
CA ARG A 143 2.37 4.08 14.76
C ARG A 143 3.81 3.93 14.24
N ALA A 144 4.63 4.98 14.31
CA ALA A 144 6.05 4.94 13.94
C ALA A 144 6.85 3.96 14.81
N LYS A 145 6.51 3.81 16.09
CA LYS A 145 7.12 2.77 16.95
C LYS A 145 6.77 1.35 16.52
N ALA A 146 5.53 1.11 16.10
CA ALA A 146 5.12 -0.18 15.57
C ALA A 146 5.79 -0.47 14.21
N LEU A 147 5.91 0.54 13.36
CA LEU A 147 6.64 0.50 12.10
C LEU A 147 8.11 0.10 12.32
N LEU A 148 8.81 0.77 13.23
CA LEU A 148 10.20 0.44 13.57
C LEU A 148 10.35 -1.02 14.00
N LYS A 149 9.52 -1.48 14.94
CA LYS A 149 9.52 -2.88 15.38
C LYS A 149 9.35 -3.88 14.24
N ASN A 150 8.46 -3.59 13.29
CA ASN A 150 8.23 -4.47 12.15
C ASN A 150 9.43 -4.48 11.19
N LEU A 151 10.06 -3.34 10.94
CA LEU A 151 11.26 -3.24 10.11
C LEU A 151 12.47 -3.95 10.75
N GLU A 152 12.66 -3.80 12.05
CA GLU A 152 13.70 -4.51 12.81
C GLU A 152 13.50 -6.03 12.79
N MET A 153 12.27 -6.51 13.04
CA MET A 153 11.91 -7.93 12.94
C MET A 153 12.17 -8.48 11.53
N PHE A 154 11.91 -7.67 10.52
CA PHE A 154 12.15 -8.03 9.12
C PHE A 154 13.65 -8.01 8.74
N GLY A 155 14.50 -7.39 9.57
CA GLY A 155 15.95 -7.31 9.41
C GLY A 155 16.38 -6.24 8.40
N ALA A 156 15.59 -5.19 8.23
CA ALA A 156 15.97 -4.05 7.42
C ALA A 156 17.09 -3.24 8.09
N GLY A 157 18.25 -3.09 7.45
CA GLY A 157 19.43 -2.46 8.06
C GLY A 157 19.67 -1.01 7.62
N ASN A 158 19.25 -0.63 6.43
CA ASN A 158 19.48 0.68 5.84
C ASN A 158 18.21 1.57 5.90
N ILE A 159 17.66 1.73 7.10
CA ILE A 159 16.41 2.42 7.35
C ILE A 159 16.59 3.66 8.23
N CYS A 160 15.75 4.66 8.00
CA CYS A 160 15.54 5.82 8.85
C CYS A 160 14.05 5.93 9.15
N VAL A 161 13.64 5.60 10.37
CA VAL A 161 12.22 5.75 10.77
C VAL A 161 12.03 7.12 11.39
N THR A 162 11.04 7.86 10.87
CA THR A 162 10.70 9.21 11.33
C THR A 162 9.25 9.29 11.79
N SER A 163 8.96 10.28 12.62
CA SER A 163 7.59 10.63 13.01
C SER A 163 7.44 12.14 12.87
N GLU A 164 7.31 12.57 11.61
CA GLU A 164 7.31 13.99 11.26
C GLU A 164 6.15 14.34 10.32
N ALA A 165 5.73 15.61 10.37
CA ALA A 165 4.78 16.14 9.40
C ALA A 165 5.42 16.22 8.00
N PRO A 166 4.68 15.87 6.92
CA PRO A 166 5.19 15.94 5.55
C PRO A 166 5.79 17.30 5.18
N GLU A 167 5.19 18.41 5.62
CA GLU A 167 5.63 19.77 5.36
C GLU A 167 7.01 20.04 5.93
N LYS A 168 7.26 19.55 7.15
CA LYS A 168 8.57 19.69 7.79
C LYS A 168 9.64 18.88 7.03
N MET A 169 9.31 17.68 6.60
CA MET A 169 10.23 16.85 5.79
C MET A 169 10.53 17.53 4.45
N ALA A 170 9.54 18.07 3.76
CA ALA A 170 9.72 18.77 2.50
C ALA A 170 10.64 20.01 2.63
N GLY A 171 10.54 20.73 3.75
CA GLY A 171 11.43 21.86 4.04
C GLY A 171 12.89 21.47 4.32
N ILE A 172 13.16 20.21 4.70
CA ILE A 172 14.51 19.74 5.05
C ILE A 172 15.14 18.92 3.92
N LEU A 173 14.35 18.19 3.13
CA LEU A 173 14.78 17.22 2.13
C LEU A 173 14.21 17.52 0.74
N PRO A 174 14.30 18.77 0.22
CA PRO A 174 13.83 19.08 -1.13
C PRO A 174 14.63 18.31 -2.17
N GLU A 175 13.93 17.78 -3.19
CA GLU A 175 14.50 17.04 -4.32
C GLU A 175 15.48 15.92 -3.91
N PHE A 176 15.23 15.29 -2.76
CA PHE A 176 16.17 14.35 -2.18
C PHE A 176 15.92 12.90 -2.61
N PHE A 177 14.65 12.47 -2.75
CA PHE A 177 14.32 11.06 -2.95
C PHE A 177 14.22 10.67 -4.43
N ASP A 178 14.85 9.57 -4.79
CA ASP A 178 14.77 8.98 -6.13
C ASP A 178 13.45 8.25 -6.34
N LYS A 179 12.86 7.72 -5.25
CA LYS A 179 11.57 7.01 -5.23
C LYS A 179 10.75 7.40 -4.02
N ILE A 180 9.48 7.65 -4.23
CA ILE A 180 8.52 7.95 -3.15
C ILE A 180 7.31 7.03 -3.28
N LEU A 181 6.90 6.44 -2.16
CA LEU A 181 5.61 5.78 -2.00
C LEU A 181 4.74 6.63 -1.07
N VAL A 182 3.52 6.90 -1.49
CA VAL A 182 2.50 7.54 -0.68
C VAL A 182 1.28 6.63 -0.65
N ASP A 183 1.21 5.77 0.37
CA ASP A 183 -0.01 5.02 0.69
C ASP A 183 -0.84 5.88 1.64
N ALA A 184 -1.68 6.73 1.05
CA ALA A 184 -2.25 7.85 1.76
C ALA A 184 -3.36 7.45 2.75
N PRO A 185 -3.53 8.19 3.84
CA PRO A 185 -4.75 8.09 4.63
C PRO A 185 -5.95 8.42 3.75
N CYS A 186 -7.00 7.60 3.81
CA CYS A 186 -8.16 7.68 2.93
C CYS A 186 -9.45 7.29 3.66
N SER A 187 -10.58 7.44 3.00
CA SER A 187 -11.90 7.06 3.53
C SER A 187 -12.03 5.55 3.77
N GLY A 188 -11.22 4.72 3.12
CA GLY A 188 -11.07 3.31 3.42
C GLY A 188 -12.21 2.41 2.94
N GLU A 189 -12.91 2.79 1.90
CA GLU A 189 -14.07 2.06 1.36
C GLU A 189 -13.79 0.60 1.01
N GLY A 190 -12.59 0.32 0.48
CA GLY A 190 -12.15 -1.04 0.17
C GLY A 190 -11.90 -1.92 1.41
N MET A 191 -11.91 -1.32 2.61
CA MET A 191 -11.71 -2.03 3.87
C MET A 191 -12.99 -2.42 4.57
N PHE A 192 -14.16 -1.94 4.16
CA PHE A 192 -15.44 -2.17 4.85
C PHE A 192 -15.71 -3.65 5.13
N ARG A 193 -15.44 -4.51 4.17
CA ARG A 193 -15.61 -5.97 4.33
C ARG A 193 -14.71 -6.59 5.39
N ARG A 194 -13.49 -6.05 5.58
CA ARG A 194 -12.49 -6.53 6.55
C ARG A 194 -12.63 -5.91 7.92
N ASP A 195 -12.95 -4.63 7.94
CA ASP A 195 -13.05 -3.83 9.17
C ASP A 195 -14.33 -2.99 9.12
N PRO A 196 -15.44 -3.53 9.63
CA PRO A 196 -16.72 -2.81 9.68
C PRO A 196 -16.66 -1.49 10.46
N SER A 197 -15.65 -1.28 11.32
CA SER A 197 -15.51 -0.01 12.05
C SER A 197 -15.16 1.15 11.11
N MET A 198 -14.62 0.86 9.91
CA MET A 198 -14.33 1.87 8.88
C MET A 198 -15.59 2.55 8.36
N VAL A 199 -16.73 1.88 8.35
CA VAL A 199 -18.04 2.49 7.99
C VAL A 199 -18.35 3.68 8.92
N LYS A 200 -18.09 3.53 10.21
CA LYS A 200 -18.29 4.63 11.17
C LYS A 200 -17.32 5.79 10.88
N SER A 201 -16.07 5.48 10.64
CA SER A 201 -15.06 6.48 10.28
C SER A 201 -15.44 7.22 8.98
N TRP A 202 -15.95 6.50 7.99
CA TRP A 202 -16.41 7.06 6.72
C TRP A 202 -17.59 8.03 6.90
N ASN A 203 -18.55 7.69 7.74
CA ASN A 203 -19.68 8.57 8.07
C ASN A 203 -19.25 9.85 8.82
N GLU A 204 -18.14 9.80 9.56
CA GLU A 204 -17.59 10.97 10.28
C GLU A 204 -16.64 11.81 9.42
N LYS A 205 -15.83 11.14 8.57
CA LYS A 205 -14.76 11.73 7.77
C LYS A 205 -14.68 11.01 6.43
N GLY A 206 -15.63 11.31 5.55
CA GLY A 206 -15.69 10.74 4.21
C GLY A 206 -14.65 11.33 3.24
N PRO A 207 -14.86 11.10 1.93
CA PRO A 207 -13.95 11.58 0.87
C PRO A 207 -13.66 13.09 0.95
N ASP A 208 -14.65 13.90 1.27
CA ASP A 208 -14.52 15.37 1.40
C ASP A 208 -13.46 15.81 2.43
N TYR A 209 -13.19 14.98 3.43
CA TYR A 209 -12.13 15.22 4.40
C TYR A 209 -10.77 14.74 3.87
N TYR A 210 -10.73 13.56 3.24
CA TYR A 210 -9.46 12.94 2.87
C TYR A 210 -8.87 13.47 1.56
N ALA A 211 -9.66 13.79 0.55
CA ALA A 211 -9.13 14.27 -0.73
C ALA A 211 -8.28 15.54 -0.58
N PRO A 212 -8.71 16.61 0.16
CA PRO A 212 -7.85 17.76 0.42
C PRO A 212 -6.58 17.42 1.20
N LEU A 213 -6.65 16.52 2.17
CA LEU A 213 -5.50 16.06 2.95
C LEU A 213 -4.47 15.34 2.07
N GLN A 214 -4.93 14.47 1.19
CA GLN A 214 -4.08 13.73 0.25
C GLN A 214 -3.36 14.67 -0.71
N ARG A 215 -4.05 15.70 -1.22
CA ARG A 215 -3.45 16.74 -2.07
C ARG A 215 -2.32 17.47 -1.33
N GLN A 216 -2.50 17.82 -0.05
CA GLN A 216 -1.43 18.43 0.78
C GLN A 216 -0.24 17.48 0.98
N ILE A 217 -0.49 16.19 1.24
CA ILE A 217 0.56 15.18 1.40
C ILE A 217 1.35 15.02 0.09
N LEU A 218 0.65 14.93 -1.05
CA LEU A 218 1.29 14.80 -2.35
C LEU A 218 2.05 16.06 -2.77
N ASP A 219 1.59 17.26 -2.44
CA ASP A 219 2.35 18.50 -2.62
C ASP A 219 3.73 18.42 -1.95
N CYS A 220 3.77 17.90 -0.72
CA CYS A 220 5.02 17.69 -0.01
C CYS A 220 5.87 16.60 -0.67
N ALA A 221 5.25 15.51 -1.10
CA ALA A 221 5.95 14.42 -1.75
C ALA A 221 6.62 14.86 -3.07
N VAL A 222 5.91 15.65 -3.89
CA VAL A 222 6.46 16.19 -5.15
C VAL A 222 7.66 17.11 -4.88
N GLN A 223 7.62 17.95 -3.84
CA GLN A 223 8.75 18.82 -3.45
C GLN A 223 9.99 17.99 -3.02
N MET A 224 9.79 16.82 -2.43
CA MET A 224 10.86 15.93 -2.00
C MET A 224 11.39 15.00 -3.11
N LEU A 225 10.66 14.90 -4.23
CA LEU A 225 11.03 14.01 -5.33
C LEU A 225 12.17 14.63 -6.16
N ALA A 226 13.25 13.90 -6.33
CA ALA A 226 14.37 14.33 -7.15
C ALA A 226 13.97 14.39 -8.65
N PRO A 227 14.59 15.27 -9.46
CA PRO A 227 14.36 15.29 -10.89
C PRO A 227 14.56 13.91 -11.55
N GLY A 228 13.57 13.45 -12.32
CA GLY A 228 13.53 12.10 -12.90
C GLY A 228 13.19 10.97 -11.93
N GLY A 229 12.88 11.30 -10.69
CA GLY A 229 12.39 10.37 -9.68
C GLY A 229 11.01 9.80 -10.03
N LYS A 230 10.58 8.79 -9.29
CA LYS A 230 9.26 8.15 -9.46
C LYS A 230 8.49 8.14 -8.16
N LEU A 231 7.21 8.47 -8.25
CA LEU A 231 6.25 8.45 -7.15
C LEU A 231 5.15 7.42 -7.47
N VAL A 232 4.80 6.60 -6.47
CA VAL A 232 3.59 5.78 -6.48
C VAL A 232 2.65 6.34 -5.43
N TYR A 233 1.44 6.64 -5.86
CA TYR A 233 0.32 7.01 -5.00
C TYR A 233 -0.65 5.82 -4.91
N SER A 234 -1.14 5.53 -3.73
CA SER A 234 -2.14 4.49 -3.50
C SER A 234 -3.06 4.85 -2.35
N THR A 235 -4.26 4.34 -2.41
CA THR A 235 -5.27 4.39 -1.35
C THR A 235 -5.91 3.01 -1.17
N CYS A 236 -6.76 2.87 -0.17
CA CYS A 236 -7.66 1.72 -0.03
C CYS A 236 -9.14 2.15 -0.14
N THR A 237 -9.41 3.18 -0.94
CA THR A 237 -10.77 3.63 -1.26
C THR A 237 -11.13 3.33 -2.72
N PHE A 238 -12.37 3.62 -3.11
CA PHE A 238 -12.88 3.59 -4.48
C PHE A 238 -13.37 4.97 -4.92
N ASP A 239 -13.06 6.00 -4.13
CA ASP A 239 -13.54 7.34 -4.38
C ASP A 239 -12.67 8.07 -5.40
N ARG A 240 -13.30 8.60 -6.46
CA ARG A 240 -12.61 9.27 -7.56
C ARG A 240 -11.94 10.57 -7.16
N ASP A 241 -12.49 11.31 -6.20
CA ASP A 241 -11.88 12.56 -5.74
C ASP A 241 -10.60 12.30 -4.93
N GLU A 242 -10.58 11.17 -4.20
CA GLU A 242 -9.41 10.71 -3.48
C GLU A 242 -8.35 10.10 -4.41
N ASP A 243 -8.74 9.47 -5.50
CA ASP A 243 -7.82 8.79 -6.43
C ASP A 243 -7.54 9.66 -7.66
N GLU A 244 -8.35 9.59 -8.72
CA GLU A 244 -8.12 10.32 -9.97
C GLU A 244 -8.08 11.84 -9.76
N GLY A 245 -9.03 12.41 -9.00
CA GLY A 245 -9.10 13.85 -8.75
C GLY A 245 -7.89 14.40 -7.99
N THR A 246 -7.27 13.56 -7.15
CA THR A 246 -6.02 13.92 -6.45
C THR A 246 -4.83 13.90 -7.43
N ILE A 247 -4.79 12.97 -8.37
CA ILE A 247 -3.75 12.93 -9.41
C ILE A 247 -3.95 14.08 -10.41
N GLU A 248 -5.19 14.38 -10.84
CA GLU A 248 -5.51 15.54 -11.70
C GLU A 248 -4.97 16.83 -11.09
N TYR A 249 -5.25 17.06 -9.81
CA TYR A 249 -4.73 18.21 -9.08
C TYR A 249 -3.19 18.32 -9.15
N ILE A 250 -2.48 17.20 -8.96
CA ILE A 250 -1.02 17.19 -9.02
C ILE A 250 -0.50 17.49 -10.43
N LEU A 251 -1.12 16.93 -11.46
CA LEU A 251 -0.71 17.18 -12.85
C LEU A 251 -0.96 18.62 -13.29
N GLU A 252 -2.06 19.24 -12.86
CA GLU A 252 -2.35 20.64 -13.10
C GLU A 252 -1.37 21.58 -12.39
N LYS A 253 -1.07 21.28 -11.14
CA LYS A 253 -0.20 22.12 -10.31
C LYS A 253 1.29 22.00 -10.64
N TYR A 254 1.71 20.81 -11.07
CA TYR A 254 3.11 20.46 -11.36
C TYR A 254 3.27 19.95 -12.79
N PRO A 255 3.35 20.85 -13.81
CA PRO A 255 3.42 20.45 -15.22
C PRO A 255 4.64 19.59 -15.59
N GLN A 256 5.65 19.54 -14.72
CA GLN A 256 6.80 18.64 -14.88
C GLN A 256 6.53 17.19 -14.50
N MET A 257 5.41 16.92 -13.84
CA MET A 257 4.95 15.57 -13.50
C MET A 257 4.18 14.95 -14.67
N ALA A 258 4.32 13.66 -14.85
CA ALA A 258 3.55 12.90 -15.84
C ALA A 258 3.22 11.52 -15.30
N VAL A 259 2.04 11.02 -15.64
CA VAL A 259 1.66 9.63 -15.36
C VAL A 259 2.53 8.69 -16.18
N VAL A 260 3.10 7.68 -15.53
CA VAL A 260 3.82 6.59 -16.21
C VAL A 260 2.82 5.47 -16.46
N PRO A 261 2.38 5.25 -17.70
CA PRO A 261 1.41 4.21 -18.01
C PRO A 261 1.94 2.84 -17.58
N GLN A 262 1.13 2.10 -16.84
CA GLN A 262 1.38 0.70 -16.58
C GLN A 262 0.70 -0.14 -17.67
N LYS A 263 1.35 -1.23 -18.07
CA LYS A 263 0.68 -2.17 -18.97
C LYS A 263 -0.45 -2.86 -18.21
N PRO A 264 -1.62 -3.04 -18.83
CA PRO A 264 -2.66 -3.88 -18.22
C PRO A 264 -2.10 -5.30 -18.09
N GLU A 265 -1.86 -5.71 -16.87
CA GLU A 265 -1.37 -7.05 -16.52
C GLU A 265 -2.30 -7.64 -15.47
N TYR A 266 -2.43 -8.96 -15.45
CA TYR A 266 -3.15 -9.70 -14.41
C TYR A 266 -4.66 -9.45 -14.33
N GLY A 267 -5.31 -8.99 -15.41
CA GLY A 267 -6.74 -8.65 -15.44
C GLY A 267 -7.08 -7.30 -14.79
N PHE A 268 -6.10 -6.52 -14.38
CA PHE A 268 -6.30 -5.12 -14.05
C PHE A 268 -6.38 -4.32 -15.36
N GLU A 269 -7.58 -4.25 -15.92
CA GLU A 269 -7.91 -3.20 -16.86
C GLU A 269 -8.14 -1.95 -16.02
N GLY A 270 -7.09 -1.18 -15.82
CA GLY A 270 -7.24 0.10 -15.13
C GLY A 270 -8.36 0.90 -15.77
N SER A 271 -9.16 1.59 -14.99
CA SER A 271 -9.96 2.69 -15.53
C SER A 271 -9.00 3.50 -16.42
N ARG A 272 -9.47 4.03 -17.52
CA ARG A 272 -8.71 5.02 -18.29
C ARG A 272 -8.51 6.22 -17.37
N GLY A 273 -7.65 6.01 -16.35
CA GLY A 273 -7.22 7.09 -15.50
C GLY A 273 -6.78 8.20 -16.41
N ILE A 274 -7.24 9.36 -16.15
CA ILE A 274 -6.99 10.64 -16.81
C ILE A 274 -6.24 10.52 -18.13
#